data_dd04b8d16dc0140895c739fa368d3669
#
_entry.id   dd04b8d16dc0140895c739fa368d3669
#
_cell.length_a   1.000
_cell.length_b   1.000
_cell.length_c   1.000
_cell.angle_alpha   90.00
_cell.angle_beta   90.00
_cell.angle_gamma   90.00
#
_symmetry.space_group_name_H-M   'P 1'
#
loop_
_entity.id
_entity.type
_entity.pdbx_description
1 polymer ?
#
loop_
_entity_poly.entity_id
_entity_poly.type
_entity_poly.pdbx_seq_one_letter_code
_entity_poly.pdbx_strand_id
1 'polypeptide(L)'
;MRLVQYSTPDSETGPQTDGDSAAQRDVVATNVDLAESILSQTRGLMFRRSLPDDYALAFRFDTAKTRDVHMLFVFVPIDAVWVVDDVVQRVERLRPWRSFERERCDLLVELPAGAGAAIEPGNRLVLESS
;
A
#
# COMPACT_ATOMS: atom_id res chain seq x y z
N MET A 1 -9.85 10.97 2.43
CA MET A 1 -9.21 10.07 1.45
C MET A 1 -9.14 8.68 2.04
N ARG A 2 -9.41 7.69 1.24
CA ARG A 2 -9.38 6.28 1.66
C ARG A 2 -8.49 5.49 0.74
N LEU A 3 -7.84 4.49 1.29
CA LEU A 3 -7.10 3.51 0.50
C LEU A 3 -8.01 2.29 0.33
N VAL A 4 -8.29 1.92 -0.91
CA VAL A 4 -9.28 0.88 -1.22
C VAL A 4 -8.66 -0.15 -2.14
N GLN A 5 -8.87 -1.42 -1.81
CA GLN A 5 -8.45 -2.55 -2.64
C GLN A 5 -9.66 -3.13 -3.36
N TYR A 6 -9.50 -3.39 -4.65
CA TYR A 6 -10.47 -4.12 -5.45
C TYR A 6 -9.85 -5.46 -5.84
N SER A 7 -10.48 -6.54 -5.40
CA SER A 7 -10.05 -7.88 -5.73
C SER A 7 -11.02 -8.53 -6.69
N THR A 8 -10.51 -9.19 -7.73
CA THR A 8 -11.37 -9.94 -8.63
C THR A 8 -11.79 -11.23 -7.97
N PRO A 9 -13.06 -11.63 -8.10
CA PRO A 9 -13.46 -12.96 -7.63
C PRO A 9 -12.65 -14.03 -8.32
N ASP A 10 -12.41 -15.11 -7.60
CA ASP A 10 -11.66 -16.21 -8.13
C ASP A 10 -12.36 -16.78 -9.35
N SER A 11 -11.76 -16.63 -10.53
CA SER A 11 -12.37 -17.06 -11.78
C SER A 11 -12.38 -18.58 -11.96
N GLU A 12 -11.79 -19.31 -11.06
CA GLU A 12 -11.74 -20.76 -11.14
C GLU A 12 -13.01 -21.44 -10.64
N THR A 13 -13.92 -20.73 -10.03
CA THR A 13 -15.08 -21.30 -9.37
C THR A 13 -16.33 -21.36 -10.21
N GLY A 14 -16.20 -21.59 -11.51
CA GLY A 14 -17.34 -21.89 -12.35
C GLY A 14 -17.86 -20.70 -13.15
N PRO A 15 -18.88 -20.95 -13.98
CA PRO A 15 -19.36 -19.92 -14.88
C PRO A 15 -19.97 -18.78 -14.09
N GLN A 16 -19.52 -17.62 -14.41
CA GLN A 16 -20.07 -16.42 -13.85
C GLN A 16 -21.38 -16.10 -14.52
N THR A 17 -22.42 -16.09 -13.78
CA THR A 17 -23.75 -16.04 -14.33
C THR A 17 -24.26 -14.63 -14.58
N ASP A 18 -23.54 -13.62 -14.15
CA ASP A 18 -23.96 -12.24 -14.39
C ASP A 18 -22.81 -11.29 -14.18
N GLY A 19 -22.95 -10.11 -14.67
CA GLY A 19 -21.92 -9.09 -14.58
C GLY A 19 -21.68 -8.54 -13.19
N ASP A 20 -22.34 -9.09 -12.19
CA ASP A 20 -22.18 -8.67 -10.81
C ASP A 20 -21.05 -9.35 -10.08
N SER A 21 -20.25 -10.13 -10.77
CA SER A 21 -18.96 -10.52 -10.25
C SER A 21 -18.02 -9.33 -10.20
N ALA A 22 -18.55 -8.19 -9.87
CA ALA A 22 -17.79 -6.99 -9.67
C ALA A 22 -16.72 -7.23 -8.62
N ALA A 23 -15.57 -6.61 -8.80
CA ALA A 23 -14.48 -6.69 -7.86
C ALA A 23 -14.97 -6.39 -6.46
N GLN A 24 -14.59 -7.22 -5.52
CA GLN A 24 -14.89 -6.96 -4.12
C GLN A 24 -14.11 -5.73 -3.68
N ARG A 25 -14.82 -4.79 -3.05
CA ARG A 25 -14.24 -3.53 -2.58
C ARG A 25 -13.97 -3.63 -1.09
N ASP A 26 -12.72 -3.46 -0.71
CA ASP A 26 -12.30 -3.47 0.70
C ASP A 26 -11.57 -2.18 1.02
N VAL A 27 -12.04 -1.47 2.04
CA VAL A 27 -11.35 -0.28 2.54
C VAL A 27 -10.20 -0.72 3.44
N VAL A 28 -8.98 -0.38 3.03
CA VAL A 28 -7.77 -0.77 3.74
C VAL A 28 -7.42 0.25 4.83
N ALA A 29 -7.57 1.52 4.52
CA ALA A 29 -7.24 2.59 5.45
C ALA A 29 -8.15 3.78 5.23
N THR A 30 -8.52 4.44 6.32
CA THR A 30 -9.38 5.63 6.29
C THR A 30 -8.64 6.90 6.67
N ASN A 31 -7.47 6.77 7.29
CA ASN A 31 -6.63 7.89 7.71
C ASN A 31 -5.38 7.90 6.83
N VAL A 32 -5.48 8.54 5.67
CA VAL A 32 -4.43 8.51 4.66
C VAL A 32 -3.75 9.87 4.58
N ASP A 33 -2.44 9.87 4.76
CA ASP A 33 -1.59 11.02 4.47
C ASP A 33 -0.96 10.82 3.10
N LEU A 34 -1.11 11.80 2.23
CA LEU A 34 -0.49 11.79 0.91
C LEU A 34 0.75 12.66 0.94
N ALA A 35 1.89 12.04 0.68
CA ALA A 35 3.16 12.75 0.58
C ALA A 35 3.53 12.93 -0.89
N GLU A 36 3.90 14.16 -1.25
CA GLU A 36 4.20 14.50 -2.64
C GLU A 36 5.69 14.53 -2.93
N SER A 37 6.53 14.34 -1.92
CA SER A 37 7.98 14.39 -2.12
C SER A 37 8.69 13.34 -1.28
N ILE A 38 9.86 12.96 -1.75
CA ILE A 38 10.74 12.02 -1.05
C ILE A 38 11.18 12.58 0.31
N LEU A 39 11.32 13.90 0.42
CA LEU A 39 11.68 14.52 1.69
C LEU A 39 10.58 14.37 2.74
N SER A 40 9.33 14.51 2.32
CA SER A 40 8.19 14.25 3.20
C SER A 40 8.15 12.77 3.60
N GLN A 41 8.52 11.90 2.68
CA GLN A 41 8.61 10.46 2.91
C GLN A 41 9.57 10.13 4.04
N THR A 42 10.77 10.67 3.96
CA THR A 42 11.81 10.37 4.93
C THR A 42 11.41 10.77 6.35
N ARG A 43 10.57 11.79 6.47
CA ARG A 43 10.10 12.28 7.77
C ARG A 43 8.81 11.63 8.24
N GLY A 44 8.03 11.05 7.32
CA GLY A 44 6.67 10.60 7.62
C GLY A 44 6.59 9.59 8.75
N LEU A 45 7.45 8.57 8.74
CA LEU A 45 7.44 7.51 9.75
C LEU A 45 8.67 7.53 10.65
N MET A 46 9.67 8.35 10.34
CA MET A 46 10.87 8.45 11.17
C MET A 46 10.49 8.94 12.56
N PHE A 47 11.06 8.30 13.57
CA PHE A 47 10.86 8.64 14.99
C PHE A 47 9.45 8.39 15.54
N ARG A 48 8.52 7.90 14.75
CA ARG A 48 7.22 7.49 15.28
C ARG A 48 7.37 6.17 16.03
N ARG A 49 6.70 6.07 17.16
CA ARG A 49 6.73 4.89 18.02
C ARG A 49 5.47 4.04 17.91
N SER A 50 4.43 4.56 17.25
CA SER A 50 3.21 3.82 17.02
C SER A 50 2.48 4.43 15.82
N LEU A 51 1.67 3.61 15.17
CA LEU A 51 0.82 4.04 14.06
C LEU A 51 -0.61 3.61 14.35
N PRO A 52 -1.61 4.47 14.09
CA PRO A 52 -3.01 4.05 14.17
C PRO A 52 -3.29 2.90 13.21
N ASP A 53 -4.20 2.00 13.58
CA ASP A 53 -4.52 0.83 12.78
C ASP A 53 -5.11 1.17 11.40
N ASP A 54 -5.78 2.30 11.29
CA ASP A 54 -6.41 2.75 10.05
C ASP A 54 -5.53 3.67 9.20
N TYR A 55 -4.26 3.80 9.56
CA TYR A 55 -3.34 4.75 8.96
C TYR A 55 -2.71 4.20 7.69
N ALA A 56 -2.51 5.08 6.71
CA ALA A 56 -1.68 4.80 5.54
C ALA A 56 -0.92 6.05 5.14
N LEU A 57 0.35 5.88 4.81
CA LEU A 57 1.17 6.95 4.23
C LEU A 57 1.40 6.58 2.77
N ALA A 58 0.90 7.42 1.86
CA ALA A 58 0.95 7.15 0.43
C ALA A 58 1.85 8.16 -0.28
N PHE A 59 2.68 7.66 -1.18
CA PHE A 59 3.57 8.47 -2.01
C PHE A 59 3.21 8.24 -3.46
N ARG A 60 2.72 9.28 -4.12
CA ARG A 60 2.37 9.22 -5.54
C ARG A 60 3.45 9.89 -6.37
N PHE A 61 3.86 9.21 -7.41
CA PHE A 61 4.91 9.68 -8.31
C PHE A 61 4.35 9.80 -9.73
N ASP A 62 4.93 10.70 -10.53
CA ASP A 62 4.47 10.93 -11.89
C ASP A 62 4.74 9.75 -12.81
N THR A 63 5.81 9.01 -12.56
CA THR A 63 6.18 7.87 -13.39
C THR A 63 6.60 6.70 -12.51
N ALA A 64 6.39 5.49 -13.05
CA ALA A 64 6.85 4.28 -12.38
C ALA A 64 8.37 4.16 -12.54
N LYS A 65 9.05 4.05 -11.40
CA LYS A 65 10.50 3.85 -11.32
C LYS A 65 10.82 2.95 -10.15
N THR A 66 11.99 2.34 -10.19
CA THR A 66 12.52 1.61 -9.03
C THR A 66 12.76 2.59 -7.89
N ARG A 67 12.18 2.30 -6.75
CA ARG A 67 12.26 3.17 -5.56
C ARG A 67 12.66 2.36 -4.35
N ASP A 68 13.49 2.97 -3.52
CA ASP A 68 14.03 2.36 -2.33
C ASP A 68 13.18 2.71 -1.12
N VAL A 69 12.96 1.72 -0.26
CA VAL A 69 12.37 1.96 1.06
C VAL A 69 13.36 1.44 2.09
N HIS A 70 13.73 2.29 3.04
CA HIS A 70 14.60 1.90 4.14
C HIS A 70 13.95 2.22 5.47
N MET A 71 14.34 1.46 6.48
CA MET A 71 13.75 1.54 7.82
C MET A 71 14.65 2.26 8.82
N LEU A 72 15.63 3.01 8.34
CA LEU A 72 16.51 3.78 9.21
C LEU A 72 15.71 4.80 10.00
N PHE A 73 15.88 4.83 11.32
CA PHE A 73 15.12 5.67 12.26
C PHE A 73 13.61 5.41 12.28
N VAL A 74 13.14 4.33 11.71
CA VAL A 74 11.76 3.89 11.85
C VAL A 74 11.70 2.87 12.98
N PHE A 75 10.88 3.14 13.99
CA PHE A 75 10.85 2.36 15.23
C PHE A 75 9.78 1.28 15.25
N VAL A 76 8.91 1.26 14.23
CA VAL A 76 7.81 0.32 14.18
C VAL A 76 7.91 -0.50 12.89
N PRO A 77 7.51 -1.78 12.92
CA PRO A 77 7.41 -2.54 11.68
C PRO A 77 6.28 -1.98 10.82
N ILE A 78 6.43 -2.04 9.52
CA ILE A 78 5.43 -1.56 8.57
C ILE A 78 5.21 -2.59 7.47
N ASP A 79 4.06 -2.49 6.81
CA ASP A 79 3.80 -3.20 5.57
C ASP A 79 3.95 -2.19 4.43
N ALA A 80 4.86 -2.45 3.49
CA ALA A 80 5.07 -1.61 2.33
C ALA A 80 4.43 -2.26 1.12
N VAL A 81 3.74 -1.44 0.31
CA VAL A 81 3.03 -1.90 -0.88
C VAL A 81 3.49 -1.07 -2.07
N TRP A 82 4.01 -1.73 -3.09
CA TRP A 82 4.43 -1.10 -4.34
C TRP A 82 3.38 -1.32 -5.40
N VAL A 83 2.92 -0.24 -6.02
CA VAL A 83 1.81 -0.24 -6.97
C VAL A 83 2.26 0.42 -8.27
N VAL A 84 1.84 -0.15 -9.40
CA VAL A 84 2.03 0.44 -10.74
C VAL A 84 0.69 0.43 -11.45
N ASP A 85 0.26 1.58 -11.96
CA ASP A 85 -1.01 1.72 -12.68
C ASP A 85 -2.18 1.09 -11.91
N ASP A 86 -2.24 1.41 -10.62
CA ASP A 86 -3.25 0.93 -9.67
C ASP A 86 -3.18 -0.58 -9.38
N VAL A 87 -2.20 -1.30 -9.88
CA VAL A 87 -2.06 -2.75 -9.64
C VAL A 87 -0.93 -3.01 -8.67
N VAL A 88 -1.22 -3.75 -7.60
CA VAL A 88 -0.24 -4.12 -6.58
C VAL A 88 0.81 -5.02 -7.19
N GLN A 89 2.08 -4.62 -7.05
CA GLN A 89 3.23 -5.38 -7.56
C GLN A 89 3.84 -6.24 -6.47
N ARG A 90 3.91 -5.71 -5.25
CA ARG A 90 4.58 -6.38 -4.14
C ARG A 90 4.05 -5.86 -2.82
N VAL A 91 3.96 -6.73 -1.84
CA VAL A 91 3.67 -6.38 -0.44
C VAL A 91 4.75 -7.02 0.42
N GLU A 92 5.38 -6.24 1.30
CA GLU A 92 6.47 -6.74 2.13
C GLU A 92 6.40 -6.19 3.54
N ARG A 93 6.61 -7.04 4.53
CA ARG A 93 6.76 -6.62 5.92
C ARG A 93 8.19 -6.15 6.15
N LEU A 94 8.37 -4.90 6.59
CA LEU A 94 9.68 -4.32 6.84
C LEU A 94 9.93 -4.18 8.32
N ARG A 95 11.10 -4.61 8.76
CA ARG A 95 11.49 -4.55 10.17
C ARG A 95 12.12 -3.20 10.49
N PRO A 96 11.89 -2.66 11.69
CA PRO A 96 12.52 -1.41 12.11
C PRO A 96 14.04 -1.51 12.00
N TRP A 97 14.65 -0.45 11.47
CA TRP A 97 16.11 -0.25 11.39
C TRP A 97 16.86 -1.20 10.47
N ARG A 98 16.27 -2.33 10.08
CA ARG A 98 17.03 -3.42 9.44
C ARG A 98 16.65 -3.68 8.00
N SER A 99 15.46 -3.29 7.60
CA SER A 99 14.97 -3.63 6.27
C SER A 99 15.35 -2.56 5.26
N PHE A 100 15.68 -3.03 4.09
CA PHE A 100 15.88 -2.19 2.92
C PHE A 100 15.31 -2.97 1.74
N GLU A 101 14.35 -2.39 1.05
CA GLU A 101 13.69 -3.05 -0.08
C GLU A 101 13.58 -2.10 -1.25
N ARG A 102 13.56 -2.68 -2.44
CA ARG A 102 13.54 -1.94 -3.69
C ARG A 102 12.56 -2.58 -4.64
N GLU A 103 11.70 -1.77 -5.26
CA GLU A 103 10.75 -2.25 -6.25
C GLU A 103 10.29 -1.09 -7.13
N ARG A 104 9.80 -1.40 -8.32
CA ARG A 104 9.26 -0.42 -9.24
C ARG A 104 7.84 -0.02 -8.81
N CYS A 105 7.56 1.28 -8.76
CA CYS A 105 6.23 1.77 -8.41
C CYS A 105 6.00 3.20 -8.88
N ASP A 106 4.74 3.55 -9.07
CA ASP A 106 4.28 4.93 -9.18
C ASP A 106 3.43 5.33 -7.97
N LEU A 107 3.10 4.37 -7.13
CA LEU A 107 2.46 4.60 -5.84
C LEU A 107 3.11 3.67 -4.82
N LEU A 108 3.61 4.24 -3.75
CA LEU A 108 4.14 3.48 -2.62
C LEU A 108 3.28 3.76 -1.41
N VAL A 109 2.82 2.71 -0.73
CA VAL A 109 1.99 2.85 0.45
C VAL A 109 2.67 2.16 1.62
N GLU A 110 2.74 2.86 2.75
CA GLU A 110 3.26 2.32 4.00
C GLU A 110 2.13 2.24 5.03
N LEU A 111 1.95 1.08 5.60
CA LEU A 111 0.87 0.74 6.52
C LEU A 111 1.43 0.20 7.83
N PRO A 112 0.67 0.28 8.94
CA PRO A 112 1.04 -0.44 10.14
C PRO A 112 1.17 -1.94 9.85
N ALA A 113 2.07 -2.60 10.54
CA ALA A 113 2.27 -4.03 10.35
C ALA A 113 0.96 -4.79 10.58
N GLY A 114 0.62 -5.65 9.65
CA GLY A 114 -0.63 -6.40 9.66
C GLY A 114 -1.73 -5.80 8.81
N ALA A 115 -1.72 -4.48 8.59
CA ALA A 115 -2.75 -3.84 7.78
C ALA A 115 -2.68 -4.23 6.30
N GLY A 116 -1.50 -4.65 5.84
CA GLY A 116 -1.33 -5.14 4.47
C GLY A 116 -1.61 -6.62 4.28
N ALA A 117 -2.05 -7.33 5.31
CA ALA A 117 -2.21 -8.80 5.25
C ALA A 117 -3.21 -9.25 4.19
N ALA A 118 -4.24 -8.46 3.93
CA ALA A 118 -5.25 -8.79 2.93
C ALA A 118 -4.95 -8.21 1.55
N ILE A 119 -3.86 -7.47 1.40
CA ILE A 119 -3.47 -6.89 0.12
C ILE A 119 -2.64 -7.93 -0.64
N GLU A 120 -3.03 -8.18 -1.88
CA GLU A 120 -2.35 -9.19 -2.69
C GLU A 120 -1.87 -8.62 -4.01
N PRO A 121 -0.66 -9.03 -4.47
CA PRO A 121 -0.21 -8.66 -5.81
C PRO A 121 -1.22 -9.04 -6.87
N GLY A 122 -1.40 -8.18 -7.86
CA GLY A 122 -2.37 -8.36 -8.92
C GLY A 122 -3.72 -7.70 -8.67
N ASN A 123 -4.06 -7.40 -7.43
CA ASN A 123 -5.26 -6.64 -7.12
C ASN A 123 -5.05 -5.16 -7.39
N ARG A 124 -6.15 -4.43 -7.56
CA ARG A 124 -6.10 -2.97 -7.69
C ARG A 124 -6.09 -2.33 -6.31
N LEU A 125 -5.25 -1.32 -6.14
CA LEU A 125 -5.19 -0.54 -4.91
C LEU A 125 -5.18 0.93 -5.29
N VAL A 126 -6.20 1.68 -4.86
CA VAL A 126 -6.40 3.06 -5.28
C VAL A 126 -6.70 3.96 -4.10
N LEU A 127 -6.42 5.24 -4.27
CA LEU A 127 -6.81 6.28 -3.33
C LEU A 127 -8.13 6.87 -3.80
N GLU A 128 -9.14 6.84 -2.92
CA GLU A 128 -10.46 7.39 -3.21
C GLU A 128 -10.75 8.57 -2.31
N SER A 129 -11.37 9.58 -2.86
CA SER A 129 -11.87 10.71 -2.08
C SER A 129 -13.00 10.24 -1.17
N SER A 130 -12.99 10.70 0.05
CA SER A 130 -14.06 10.38 0.99
C SER A 130 -15.21 11.37 0.90
#